data_ec2cf4bbd15ac3deb5b54acd6ec9a458
#
_entry.id   ec2cf4bbd15ac3deb5b54acd6ec9a458
#
_cell.length_a   1.000
_cell.length_b   1.000
_cell.length_c   1.000
_cell.angle_alpha   90.00
_cell.angle_beta   90.00
_cell.angle_gamma   90.00
#
_symmetry.space_group_name_H-M   'P 1'
#
loop_
_entity.id
_entity.type
_entity.pdbx_description
1 polymer ?
#
loop_
_entity_poly.entity_id
_entity_poly.type
_entity_poly.pdbx_seq_one_letter_code
_entity_poly.pdbx_strand_id
1 'polypeptide(L)'
;MYSQMVMVFGLTFCFTVVNCVSLYPLPRNKTCAIASLYESSNGTRDDSPAVASAFAECSRNSIIKFSAGVDYNILTPIKATNLSNVEIQMQGNLHLPQNITAVQAAVNSSNALTYSTALYWFSLAGPSIDFIGTSNVTNGWIYSYGQAWWDANPANRTGIVSRPHLLKFDTSNGSLRHFKSKKPIAWGVQLSGSNITVTDAVVDAYSTSGSFPFNTDAFDVTGTNIKILNSVIFNGDDAIAVQSGAHDILFEGGTIGYQSHGMSIGSLGQDQASFANVSNIKFNDVTVINAVYAARFKSWIGGQGLARNVTWSNIRTYNVTFPIFVTQTYFNQGSTQTQLENGATSGRPNNSTVEMHDFKWENFTGSINTFQPGDGSCVTSPCWYNAGLPDLQHTEAVIVECNTNSSCQNFATKNIQLFTQNEEAATVVCLNATAELNPSLGFDCRNGTYLPL
;
A
#
# COMPACT_ATOMS: atom_id res chain seq x y z
N MET A 1 -3.00 -84.66 29.09
CA MET A 1 -2.58 -83.52 29.91
C MET A 1 -1.94 -82.49 28.95
N TYR A 2 -2.72 -81.50 28.58
CA TYR A 2 -2.26 -80.40 27.74
C TYR A 2 -2.05 -79.16 28.63
N SER A 3 -0.77 -78.76 28.70
CA SER A 3 -0.42 -77.49 29.38
C SER A 3 -0.59 -76.34 28.43
N GLN A 4 -1.47 -75.40 28.76
CA GLN A 4 -1.63 -74.13 28.01
C GLN A 4 -0.62 -73.13 28.56
N MET A 5 0.21 -72.60 27.64
CA MET A 5 1.14 -71.48 27.89
C MET A 5 0.46 -70.20 27.56
N VAL A 6 0.17 -69.35 28.53
CA VAL A 6 -0.41 -68.01 28.38
C VAL A 6 0.71 -67.02 28.11
N MET A 7 0.77 -66.49 26.93
CA MET A 7 1.65 -65.35 26.57
C MET A 7 0.98 -64.04 26.99
N VAL A 8 1.56 -63.31 27.93
CA VAL A 8 1.15 -61.93 28.29
C VAL A 8 1.91 -60.99 27.41
N PHE A 9 1.19 -60.30 26.50
CA PHE A 9 1.71 -59.17 25.75
C PHE A 9 1.65 -57.91 26.62
N GLY A 10 2.80 -57.41 27.04
CA GLY A 10 2.93 -56.12 27.67
C GLY A 10 2.82 -54.98 26.63
N LEU A 11 1.73 -54.23 26.62
CA LEU A 11 1.64 -53.00 25.89
C LEU A 11 2.39 -51.88 26.63
N THR A 12 3.54 -51.50 26.11
CA THR A 12 4.25 -50.31 26.57
C THR A 12 3.58 -49.08 25.95
N PHE A 13 2.80 -48.34 26.74
CA PHE A 13 2.28 -47.03 26.35
C PHE A 13 3.43 -46.02 26.45
N CYS A 14 3.90 -45.57 25.31
CA CYS A 14 4.80 -44.42 25.20
C CYS A 14 3.97 -43.15 25.34
N PHE A 15 3.99 -42.49 26.50
CA PHE A 15 3.41 -41.17 26.67
C PHE A 15 4.35 -40.15 26.03
N THR A 16 4.03 -39.68 24.82
CA THR A 16 4.60 -38.44 24.28
C THR A 16 4.06 -37.27 25.08
N VAL A 17 4.91 -36.60 25.82
CA VAL A 17 4.59 -35.32 26.45
C VAL A 17 4.47 -34.29 25.33
N VAL A 18 3.24 -34.03 24.87
CA VAL A 18 2.93 -32.90 24.04
C VAL A 18 3.09 -31.69 24.94
N ASN A 19 4.16 -30.94 24.76
CA ASN A 19 4.27 -29.60 25.33
C ASN A 19 3.13 -28.76 24.76
N CYS A 20 2.06 -28.59 25.54
CA CYS A 20 1.05 -27.58 25.26
C CYS A 20 1.74 -26.21 25.33
N VAL A 21 2.17 -25.69 24.18
CA VAL A 21 2.55 -24.29 24.05
C VAL A 21 1.29 -23.50 24.36
N SER A 22 1.33 -22.73 25.40
CA SER A 22 0.22 -21.82 25.77
C SER A 22 -0.15 -20.98 24.57
N LEU A 23 -1.39 -21.11 24.09
CA LEU A 23 -1.96 -20.31 23.01
C LEU A 23 -2.26 -18.87 23.44
N TYR A 24 -2.03 -18.52 24.69
CA TYR A 24 -2.22 -17.16 25.19
C TYR A 24 -0.88 -16.41 25.09
N PRO A 25 -0.90 -15.17 24.56
CA PRO A 25 0.30 -14.33 24.58
C PRO A 25 0.78 -14.17 26.02
N LEU A 26 2.09 -14.25 26.20
CA LEU A 26 2.68 -14.01 27.52
C LEU A 26 2.33 -12.60 28.01
N PRO A 27 2.16 -12.38 29.31
CA PRO A 27 1.84 -11.05 29.83
C PRO A 27 3.01 -10.07 29.56
N ARG A 28 2.68 -8.84 29.20
CA ARG A 28 3.62 -7.75 29.00
C ARG A 28 3.92 -7.06 30.34
N ASN A 29 4.89 -7.60 31.07
CA ASN A 29 5.13 -7.23 32.47
C ASN A 29 6.10 -6.07 32.66
N LYS A 30 6.80 -5.63 31.62
CA LYS A 30 7.75 -4.52 31.66
C LYS A 30 7.23 -3.33 30.89
N THR A 31 7.36 -2.12 31.44
CA THR A 31 7.04 -0.88 30.73
C THR A 31 8.26 0.02 30.66
N CYS A 32 8.62 0.44 29.43
CA CYS A 32 9.61 1.48 29.17
C CYS A 32 8.87 2.76 28.74
N ALA A 33 8.73 3.71 29.66
CA ALA A 33 8.24 5.04 29.32
C ALA A 33 9.42 5.88 28.81
N ILE A 34 9.25 6.49 27.64
CA ILE A 34 10.28 7.29 27.01
C ILE A 34 10.23 8.70 27.60
N ALA A 35 11.37 9.17 28.09
CA ALA A 35 11.54 10.56 28.50
C ALA A 35 11.87 11.41 27.27
N SER A 36 11.15 12.51 27.10
CA SER A 36 11.41 13.47 26.03
C SER A 36 12.23 14.65 26.53
N LEU A 37 13.11 15.14 25.68
CA LEU A 37 13.85 16.38 25.83
C LEU A 37 13.24 17.54 25.04
N TYR A 38 12.13 17.30 24.32
CA TYR A 38 11.51 18.27 23.41
C TYR A 38 11.17 19.58 24.11
N GLU A 39 10.36 19.54 25.15
CA GLU A 39 9.91 20.72 25.90
C GLU A 39 11.10 21.50 26.54
N SER A 40 12.01 20.75 27.18
CA SER A 40 13.17 21.37 27.88
C SER A 40 14.19 22.00 26.93
N SER A 41 14.13 21.65 25.63
CA SER A 41 15.06 22.16 24.63
C SER A 41 14.36 23.03 23.56
N ASN A 42 13.11 23.38 23.78
CA ASN A 42 12.30 24.09 22.77
C ASN A 42 12.34 23.41 21.38
N GLY A 43 12.21 22.08 21.37
CA GLY A 43 12.15 21.28 20.13
C GLY A 43 13.50 21.12 19.40
N THR A 44 14.65 21.34 20.06
CA THR A 44 15.94 21.27 19.36
C THR A 44 16.75 20.01 19.63
N ARG A 45 16.49 19.27 20.72
CA ARG A 45 17.24 18.07 21.07
C ARG A 45 16.63 16.79 20.48
N ASP A 46 17.49 15.83 20.17
CA ASP A 46 17.17 14.54 19.62
C ASP A 46 16.77 13.54 20.70
N ASP A 47 15.56 12.99 20.61
CA ASP A 47 15.05 11.93 21.47
C ASP A 47 15.31 10.53 20.90
N SER A 48 15.83 10.40 19.67
CA SER A 48 16.09 9.10 19.03
C SER A 48 16.94 8.17 19.88
N PRO A 49 18.01 8.62 20.60
CA PRO A 49 18.79 7.73 21.47
C PRO A 49 17.96 7.15 22.63
N ALA A 50 17.09 7.96 23.25
CA ALA A 50 16.21 7.47 24.32
C ALA A 50 15.18 6.49 23.80
N VAL A 51 14.63 6.73 22.60
CA VAL A 51 13.71 5.82 21.91
C VAL A 51 14.41 4.50 21.58
N ALA A 52 15.59 4.54 20.98
CA ALA A 52 16.37 3.33 20.65
C ALA A 52 16.70 2.51 21.90
N SER A 53 17.07 3.17 23.03
CA SER A 53 17.31 2.50 24.31
C SER A 53 16.05 1.80 24.83
N ALA A 54 14.90 2.47 24.79
CA ALA A 54 13.62 1.89 25.22
C ALA A 54 13.24 0.66 24.39
N PHE A 55 13.43 0.68 23.08
CA PHE A 55 13.21 -0.49 22.21
C PHE A 55 14.19 -1.62 22.48
N ALA A 56 15.44 -1.34 22.80
CA ALA A 56 16.43 -2.36 23.18
C ALA A 56 16.09 -3.00 24.52
N GLU A 57 15.76 -2.21 25.53
CA GLU A 57 15.45 -2.68 26.87
C GLU A 57 14.10 -3.41 26.97
N CYS A 58 13.11 -2.95 26.22
CA CYS A 58 11.75 -3.47 26.17
C CYS A 58 11.45 -4.25 24.88
N SER A 59 12.44 -5.00 24.40
CA SER A 59 12.30 -5.77 23.16
C SER A 59 11.42 -7.04 23.29
N ARG A 60 11.08 -7.45 24.52
CA ARG A 60 10.31 -8.69 24.76
C ARG A 60 9.31 -8.55 25.91
N ASN A 61 8.08 -9.08 25.68
CA ASN A 61 7.00 -9.16 26.68
C ASN A 61 6.80 -7.84 27.43
N SER A 62 6.65 -6.76 26.69
CA SER A 62 6.75 -5.41 27.27
C SER A 62 5.87 -4.38 26.57
N ILE A 63 5.77 -3.24 27.20
CA ILE A 63 5.10 -2.03 26.72
C ILE A 63 6.14 -0.92 26.55
N ILE A 64 6.18 -0.30 25.38
CA ILE A 64 6.97 0.89 25.09
C ILE A 64 5.99 2.06 24.99
N LYS A 65 6.19 3.10 25.81
CA LYS A 65 5.19 4.16 25.95
C LYS A 65 5.72 5.52 25.55
N PHE A 66 5.09 6.11 24.54
CA PHE A 66 5.14 7.54 24.23
C PHE A 66 3.97 8.22 24.93
N SER A 67 4.26 9.08 25.90
CA SER A 67 3.24 9.65 26.80
C SER A 67 2.33 10.66 26.12
N ALA A 68 1.06 10.67 26.50
CA ALA A 68 0.07 11.60 25.96
C ALA A 68 0.44 13.06 26.23
N GLY A 69 0.27 13.92 25.22
CA GLY A 69 0.58 15.34 25.30
C GLY A 69 2.07 15.65 25.32
N VAL A 70 2.93 14.68 25.02
CA VAL A 70 4.38 14.86 24.95
C VAL A 70 4.82 14.78 23.49
N ASP A 71 5.65 15.72 23.06
CA ASP A 71 6.30 15.72 21.76
C ASP A 71 7.71 15.13 21.85
N TYR A 72 8.14 14.43 20.79
CA TYR A 72 9.45 13.77 20.70
C TYR A 72 10.10 14.07 19.36
N ASN A 73 11.35 14.51 19.36
CA ASN A 73 12.14 14.66 18.14
C ASN A 73 12.84 13.35 17.78
N ILE A 74 12.50 12.80 16.63
CA ILE A 74 13.13 11.58 16.11
C ILE A 74 14.02 11.97 14.93
N LEU A 75 15.20 12.49 15.25
CA LEU A 75 16.10 13.09 14.27
C LEU A 75 16.99 12.06 13.55
N THR A 76 17.04 10.82 14.04
CA THR A 76 17.76 9.72 13.39
C THR A 76 16.87 8.46 13.31
N PRO A 77 17.07 7.60 12.30
CA PRO A 77 16.24 6.42 12.10
C PRO A 77 16.27 5.44 13.27
N ILE A 78 15.12 4.87 13.58
CA ILE A 78 14.93 3.87 14.64
C ILE A 78 14.81 2.49 14.01
N LYS A 79 15.69 1.56 14.42
CA LYS A 79 15.66 0.16 13.96
C LYS A 79 15.50 -0.77 15.17
N ALA A 80 14.31 -1.40 15.25
CA ALA A 80 13.95 -2.38 16.29
C ALA A 80 13.43 -3.67 15.63
N THR A 81 14.34 -4.56 15.24
CA THR A 81 14.04 -5.75 14.42
C THR A 81 14.04 -7.07 15.20
N ASN A 82 14.18 -7.02 16.52
CA ASN A 82 14.18 -8.20 17.39
C ASN A 82 13.06 -8.14 18.44
N LEU A 83 11.95 -7.54 18.09
CA LEU A 83 10.81 -7.40 18.99
C LEU A 83 10.06 -8.75 19.13
N SER A 84 9.49 -9.02 20.30
CA SER A 84 8.67 -10.20 20.53
C SER A 84 7.64 -9.95 21.62
N ASN A 85 6.36 -9.99 21.28
CA ASN A 85 5.25 -9.70 22.17
C ASN A 85 5.39 -8.29 22.81
N VAL A 86 5.47 -7.27 21.97
CA VAL A 86 5.67 -5.87 22.37
C VAL A 86 4.45 -5.04 21.98
N GLU A 87 3.99 -4.20 22.91
CA GLU A 87 3.00 -3.17 22.65
C GLU A 87 3.67 -1.79 22.63
N ILE A 88 3.45 -1.04 21.56
CA ILE A 88 3.91 0.33 21.41
C ILE A 88 2.73 1.25 21.61
N GLN A 89 2.65 1.91 22.76
CA GLN A 89 1.60 2.89 23.08
C GLN A 89 2.00 4.27 22.56
N MET A 90 1.48 4.60 21.39
CA MET A 90 1.76 5.84 20.69
C MET A 90 0.72 6.91 21.03
N GLN A 91 0.88 7.58 22.18
CA GLN A 91 -0.05 8.61 22.66
C GLN A 91 0.51 10.03 22.59
N GLY A 92 1.83 10.18 22.43
CA GLY A 92 2.52 11.44 22.16
C GLY A 92 2.66 11.70 20.67
N ASN A 93 3.33 12.78 20.29
CA ASN A 93 3.61 13.10 18.89
C ASN A 93 5.10 12.88 18.58
N LEU A 94 5.39 12.40 17.38
CA LEU A 94 6.76 12.27 16.88
C LEU A 94 7.02 13.31 15.79
N HIS A 95 8.16 13.94 15.83
CA HIS A 95 8.60 14.93 14.85
C HIS A 95 9.87 14.45 14.15
N LEU A 96 9.81 14.26 12.84
CA LEU A 96 10.97 13.97 12.00
C LEU A 96 11.76 15.26 11.74
N PRO A 97 13.02 15.18 11.26
CA PRO A 97 13.79 16.38 10.94
C PRO A 97 13.10 17.21 9.85
N GLN A 98 13.05 18.51 10.04
CA GLN A 98 12.54 19.44 9.03
C GLN A 98 13.61 19.78 7.95
N ASN A 99 14.87 19.53 8.24
CA ASN A 99 15.99 19.82 7.35
C ASN A 99 16.11 18.72 6.28
N ILE A 100 15.72 19.04 5.05
CA ILE A 100 15.77 18.14 3.89
C ILE A 100 17.18 17.56 3.69
N THR A 101 18.22 18.39 3.73
CA THR A 101 19.61 17.96 3.52
C THR A 101 20.07 16.96 4.58
N ALA A 102 19.67 17.16 5.84
CA ALA A 102 20.02 16.22 6.92
C ALA A 102 19.35 14.85 6.70
N VAL A 103 18.10 14.82 6.30
CA VAL A 103 17.39 13.56 5.97
C VAL A 103 18.01 12.87 4.76
N GLN A 104 18.32 13.63 3.70
CA GLN A 104 19.01 13.09 2.52
C GLN A 104 20.39 12.50 2.87
N ALA A 105 21.15 13.15 3.76
CA ALA A 105 22.41 12.61 4.25
C ALA A 105 22.23 11.28 4.99
N ALA A 106 21.20 11.16 5.83
CA ALA A 106 20.87 9.91 6.52
C ALA A 106 20.51 8.79 5.53
N VAL A 107 19.69 9.08 4.51
CA VAL A 107 19.33 8.12 3.44
C VAL A 107 20.58 7.69 2.66
N ASN A 108 21.40 8.61 2.23
CA ASN A 108 22.60 8.32 1.42
C ASN A 108 23.64 7.49 2.22
N SER A 109 23.78 7.76 3.54
CA SER A 109 24.70 7.00 4.39
C SER A 109 24.25 5.55 4.65
N SER A 110 22.98 5.26 4.42
CA SER A 110 22.44 3.90 4.61
C SER A 110 22.73 2.93 3.46
N ASN A 111 23.32 3.40 2.36
CA ASN A 111 23.46 2.66 1.09
C ASN A 111 22.13 2.14 0.50
N ALA A 112 21.01 2.69 0.92
CA ALA A 112 19.68 2.33 0.48
C ALA A 112 19.30 3.15 -0.76
N LEU A 113 19.83 2.75 -1.92
CA LEU A 113 19.78 3.55 -3.16
C LEU A 113 18.61 3.22 -4.08
N THR A 114 17.86 2.16 -3.78
CA THR A 114 16.70 1.74 -4.59
C THR A 114 15.44 1.69 -3.74
N TYR A 115 14.27 1.71 -4.38
CA TYR A 115 12.99 1.55 -3.69
C TYR A 115 12.96 0.32 -2.78
N SER A 116 13.42 -0.82 -3.26
CA SER A 116 13.42 -2.08 -2.51
C SER A 116 14.42 -2.13 -1.35
N THR A 117 15.42 -1.26 -1.35
CA THR A 117 16.46 -1.16 -0.30
C THR A 117 16.36 0.15 0.48
N ALA A 118 15.29 0.93 0.28
CA ALA A 118 15.13 2.26 0.84
C ALA A 118 15.25 2.27 2.38
N LEU A 119 15.76 3.38 2.89
CA LEU A 119 15.80 3.62 4.33
C LEU A 119 14.39 3.82 4.87
N TYR A 120 14.00 3.05 5.87
CA TYR A 120 12.82 3.29 6.68
C TYR A 120 13.20 4.11 7.90
N TRP A 121 12.45 5.19 8.18
CA TRP A 121 12.69 5.99 9.38
C TRP A 121 12.40 5.21 10.65
N PHE A 122 11.37 4.36 10.59
CA PHE A 122 11.08 3.38 11.65
C PHE A 122 11.07 1.97 11.02
N SER A 123 11.83 1.05 11.61
CA SER A 123 11.79 -0.38 11.27
C SER A 123 11.43 -1.16 12.51
N LEU A 124 10.22 -1.74 12.52
CA LEU A 124 9.69 -2.53 13.61
C LEU A 124 9.47 -3.94 13.10
N ALA A 125 10.23 -4.92 13.61
CA ALA A 125 10.11 -6.30 13.14
C ALA A 125 10.20 -7.32 14.25
N GLY A 126 9.41 -8.41 14.10
CA GLY A 126 9.35 -9.55 14.99
C GLY A 126 7.92 -10.02 15.29
N PRO A 127 7.73 -11.13 16.02
CA PRO A 127 6.40 -11.67 16.28
C PRO A 127 5.62 -10.89 17.35
N SER A 128 4.32 -10.78 17.15
CA SER A 128 3.35 -10.22 18.10
C SER A 128 3.66 -8.78 18.50
N ILE A 129 3.69 -7.89 17.51
CA ILE A 129 3.87 -6.46 17.73
C ILE A 129 2.50 -5.79 17.59
N ASP A 130 2.10 -5.05 18.64
CA ASP A 130 0.94 -4.17 18.61
C ASP A 130 1.39 -2.71 18.68
N PHE A 131 1.03 -1.93 17.67
CA PHE A 131 1.15 -0.49 17.70
C PHE A 131 -0.23 0.10 18.00
N ILE A 132 -0.35 0.74 19.15
CA ILE A 132 -1.62 1.29 19.65
C ILE A 132 -1.49 2.81 19.75
N GLY A 133 -2.02 3.51 18.76
CA GLY A 133 -2.16 4.96 18.78
C GLY A 133 -3.34 5.41 19.65
N THR A 134 -3.85 6.59 19.38
CA THR A 134 -4.97 7.17 20.11
C THR A 134 -5.99 7.78 19.16
N SER A 135 -7.27 7.70 19.50
CA SER A 135 -8.35 8.40 18.79
C SER A 135 -8.37 9.91 19.04
N ASN A 136 -7.55 10.41 19.98
CA ASN A 136 -7.43 11.85 20.22
C ASN A 136 -6.89 12.57 18.97
N VAL A 137 -7.58 13.60 18.50
CA VAL A 137 -7.28 14.29 17.24
C VAL A 137 -5.98 15.08 17.24
N THR A 138 -5.46 15.46 18.41
CA THR A 138 -4.25 16.28 18.54
C THR A 138 -3.00 15.48 18.90
N ASN A 139 -3.15 14.26 19.37
CA ASN A 139 -2.06 13.41 19.85
C ASN A 139 -1.89 12.15 18.99
N GLY A 140 -0.74 11.51 19.10
CA GLY A 140 -0.42 10.25 18.42
C GLY A 140 -0.04 10.43 16.95
N TRP A 141 0.38 11.61 16.54
CA TRP A 141 0.80 11.91 15.19
C TRP A 141 2.29 11.67 14.96
N ILE A 142 2.62 11.23 13.76
CA ILE A 142 3.98 11.27 13.22
C ILE A 142 4.02 12.40 12.19
N TYR A 143 4.67 13.51 12.54
CA TYR A 143 4.87 14.68 11.70
C TYR A 143 6.15 14.53 10.89
N SER A 144 6.04 14.37 9.57
CA SER A 144 7.20 14.16 8.68
C SER A 144 7.58 15.39 7.86
N TYR A 145 6.78 16.46 7.92
CA TYR A 145 7.05 17.75 7.26
C TYR A 145 7.23 17.67 5.72
N GLY A 146 6.58 16.68 5.08
CA GLY A 146 6.68 16.45 3.65
C GLY A 146 6.29 17.61 2.76
N GLN A 147 5.49 18.58 3.25
CA GLN A 147 5.12 19.76 2.47
C GLN A 147 6.36 20.49 1.92
N ALA A 148 7.40 20.69 2.75
CA ALA A 148 8.63 21.34 2.31
C ALA A 148 9.36 20.54 1.21
N TRP A 149 9.25 19.22 1.24
CA TRP A 149 9.79 18.34 0.20
C TRP A 149 9.03 18.46 -1.12
N TRP A 150 7.70 18.51 -1.04
CA TRP A 150 6.86 18.64 -2.23
C TRP A 150 7.04 20.01 -2.87
N ASP A 151 7.16 21.06 -2.07
CA ASP A 151 7.39 22.44 -2.53
C ASP A 151 8.79 22.61 -3.16
N ALA A 152 9.79 21.91 -2.65
CA ALA A 152 11.14 21.93 -3.18
C ALA A 152 11.33 21.04 -4.44
N ASN A 153 10.30 20.27 -4.83
CA ASN A 153 10.37 19.44 -6.03
C ASN A 153 10.52 20.30 -7.29
N PRO A 154 11.50 20.03 -8.18
CA PRO A 154 11.71 20.83 -9.39
C PRO A 154 10.47 20.95 -10.26
N ALA A 155 10.38 22.03 -11.02
CA ALA A 155 9.26 22.28 -11.93
C ALA A 155 9.09 21.18 -13.01
N ASN A 156 10.16 20.49 -13.37
CA ASN A 156 10.12 19.33 -14.26
C ASN A 156 9.60 18.06 -13.55
N ARG A 157 9.28 18.15 -12.28
CA ARG A 157 8.70 17.08 -11.45
C ARG A 157 9.46 15.76 -11.46
N THR A 158 10.77 15.79 -11.71
CA THR A 158 11.63 14.59 -11.68
C THR A 158 11.77 13.99 -10.28
N GLY A 159 11.25 14.67 -9.27
CA GLY A 159 11.27 14.25 -7.88
C GLY A 159 12.55 14.64 -7.15
N ILE A 160 12.44 14.98 -5.89
CA ILE A 160 13.58 15.05 -4.97
C ILE A 160 14.01 13.61 -4.65
N VAL A 161 15.30 13.33 -4.82
CA VAL A 161 15.91 12.03 -4.55
C VAL A 161 16.21 11.83 -3.05
N SER A 162 16.59 10.62 -2.68
CA SER A 162 16.99 10.27 -1.30
C SER A 162 15.92 10.57 -0.25
N ARG A 163 14.70 10.16 -0.55
CA ARG A 163 13.55 10.22 0.35
C ARG A 163 13.42 8.93 1.15
N PRO A 164 13.21 8.97 2.47
CA PRO A 164 12.99 7.76 3.26
C PRO A 164 11.54 7.27 3.14
N HIS A 165 11.34 5.98 3.37
CA HIS A 165 10.05 5.44 3.77
C HIS A 165 9.78 5.76 5.24
N LEU A 166 8.52 5.86 5.64
CA LEU A 166 8.18 6.20 7.03
C LEU A 166 8.33 4.99 7.97
N LEU A 167 7.59 3.93 7.74
CA LEU A 167 7.50 2.79 8.65
C LEU A 167 7.57 1.45 7.91
N LYS A 168 8.50 0.59 8.29
CA LYS A 168 8.42 -0.85 8.05
C LYS A 168 7.81 -1.53 9.27
N PHE A 169 6.65 -2.18 9.06
CA PHE A 169 5.95 -2.95 10.08
C PHE A 169 5.88 -4.41 9.63
N ASP A 170 6.81 -5.22 10.14
CA ASP A 170 7.03 -6.59 9.73
C ASP A 170 6.76 -7.52 10.92
N THR A 171 5.56 -8.08 10.98
CA THR A 171 5.16 -8.86 12.14
C THR A 171 4.29 -10.06 11.79
N SER A 172 4.23 -11.02 12.69
CA SER A 172 3.22 -12.07 12.69
C SER A 172 2.33 -11.93 13.91
N ASN A 173 0.99 -12.04 13.71
CA ASN A 173 -0.01 -11.89 14.76
C ASN A 173 0.07 -10.53 15.48
N GLY A 174 -0.04 -9.43 14.72
CA GLY A 174 0.08 -8.08 15.25
C GLY A 174 -1.04 -7.14 14.86
N SER A 175 -1.00 -5.93 15.42
CA SER A 175 -1.97 -4.88 15.09
C SER A 175 -1.35 -3.49 14.98
N LEU A 176 -1.95 -2.67 14.11
CA LEU A 176 -1.64 -1.26 13.94
C LEU A 176 -2.94 -0.47 14.08
N ARG A 177 -3.20 0.08 15.28
CA ARG A 177 -4.47 0.76 15.59
C ARG A 177 -4.26 2.25 15.77
N HIS A 178 -5.15 3.07 15.21
CA HIS A 178 -5.09 4.53 15.28
C HIS A 178 -3.71 5.10 14.89
N PHE A 179 -3.07 4.48 13.90
CA PHE A 179 -1.85 5.02 13.31
C PHE A 179 -2.15 6.34 12.63
N LYS A 180 -1.36 7.38 12.89
CA LYS A 180 -1.57 8.69 12.29
C LYS A 180 -0.28 9.26 11.73
N SER A 181 -0.28 9.55 10.42
CA SER A 181 0.82 10.19 9.72
C SER A 181 0.39 11.54 9.15
N LYS A 182 1.17 12.58 9.44
CA LYS A 182 0.95 13.95 8.96
C LYS A 182 2.07 14.36 8.03
N LYS A 183 1.73 14.69 6.79
CA LYS A 183 2.67 15.14 5.76
C LYS A 183 3.86 14.16 5.62
N PRO A 184 3.65 12.87 5.29
CA PRO A 184 4.75 11.95 5.02
C PRO A 184 5.63 12.50 3.91
N ILE A 185 6.95 12.29 4.00
CA ILE A 185 7.89 12.76 2.96
C ILE A 185 7.62 12.03 1.65
N ALA A 186 7.45 10.71 1.73
CA ALA A 186 7.13 9.82 0.64
C ALA A 186 6.36 8.60 1.21
N TRP A 187 6.67 7.39 0.78
CA TRP A 187 6.02 6.12 1.16
C TRP A 187 5.76 5.99 2.67
N GLY A 188 4.54 5.62 3.01
CA GLY A 188 4.05 5.52 4.39
C GLY A 188 4.44 4.21 5.07
N VAL A 189 3.56 3.22 5.07
CA VAL A 189 3.72 1.99 5.84
C VAL A 189 3.92 0.79 4.91
N GLN A 190 5.07 0.16 4.99
CA GLN A 190 5.29 -1.18 4.44
C GLN A 190 4.77 -2.22 5.43
N LEU A 191 3.70 -2.90 5.08
CA LEU A 191 3.16 -4.04 5.83
C LEU A 191 3.71 -5.34 5.28
N SER A 192 4.38 -6.12 6.12
CA SER A 192 4.86 -7.45 5.77
C SER A 192 4.68 -8.43 6.92
N GLY A 193 4.67 -9.73 6.61
CA GLY A 193 4.43 -10.77 7.61
C GLY A 193 3.05 -11.40 7.50
N SER A 194 2.39 -11.71 8.63
CA SER A 194 1.14 -12.45 8.58
C SER A 194 0.19 -12.14 9.75
N ASN A 195 -1.13 -12.31 9.52
CA ASN A 195 -2.15 -12.09 10.54
C ASN A 195 -2.07 -10.68 11.15
N ILE A 196 -2.10 -9.66 10.33
CA ILE A 196 -2.00 -8.25 10.76
C ILE A 196 -3.37 -7.60 10.61
N THR A 197 -3.77 -6.84 11.62
CA THR A 197 -4.97 -6.02 11.53
C THR A 197 -4.61 -4.54 11.75
N VAL A 198 -4.90 -3.72 10.74
CA VAL A 198 -4.83 -2.26 10.81
C VAL A 198 -6.24 -1.73 11.01
N THR A 199 -6.44 -0.85 11.99
CA THR A 199 -7.75 -0.21 12.19
C THR A 199 -7.61 1.30 12.44
N ASP A 200 -8.54 2.06 11.87
CA ASP A 200 -8.70 3.49 12.12
C ASP A 200 -7.42 4.31 11.86
N ALA A 201 -6.68 3.94 10.82
CA ALA A 201 -5.49 4.68 10.44
C ALA A 201 -5.87 5.98 9.72
N VAL A 202 -5.07 7.03 9.95
CA VAL A 202 -5.21 8.32 9.27
C VAL A 202 -3.89 8.71 8.61
N VAL A 203 -3.91 8.87 7.30
CA VAL A 203 -2.78 9.39 6.53
C VAL A 203 -3.19 10.71 5.89
N ASP A 204 -2.55 11.79 6.31
CA ASP A 204 -2.81 13.14 5.81
C ASP A 204 -1.59 13.67 5.06
N ALA A 205 -1.56 13.40 3.76
CA ALA A 205 -0.61 13.96 2.81
C ALA A 205 -1.26 15.04 1.91
N TYR A 206 -2.35 15.67 2.36
CA TYR A 206 -2.99 16.76 1.64
C TYR A 206 -2.05 17.96 1.50
N SER A 207 -1.75 18.39 0.26
CA SER A 207 -0.90 19.54 -0.01
C SER A 207 -1.64 20.85 0.21
N THR A 208 -1.03 21.79 0.93
CA THR A 208 -1.60 23.13 1.19
C THR A 208 -1.10 24.21 0.23
N SER A 209 -0.06 23.91 -0.56
CA SER A 209 0.52 24.83 -1.56
C SER A 209 0.10 24.52 -2.99
N GLY A 210 -0.53 23.36 -3.24
CA GLY A 210 -0.79 22.83 -4.56
C GLY A 210 0.37 22.01 -5.15
N SER A 211 1.51 21.93 -4.47
CA SER A 211 2.61 21.04 -4.88
C SER A 211 2.20 19.57 -4.70
N PHE A 212 2.43 18.75 -5.72
CA PHE A 212 1.99 17.35 -5.72
C PHE A 212 2.78 16.51 -4.70
N PRO A 213 2.11 15.73 -3.83
CA PRO A 213 2.76 14.91 -2.81
C PRO A 213 3.22 13.56 -3.40
N PHE A 214 4.29 13.56 -4.17
CA PHE A 214 4.81 12.39 -4.88
C PHE A 214 5.13 11.20 -3.98
N ASN A 215 4.71 10.00 -4.40
CA ASN A 215 4.98 8.72 -3.78
C ASN A 215 4.58 8.67 -2.30
N THR A 216 3.46 9.29 -1.96
CA THR A 216 2.92 9.25 -0.61
C THR A 216 1.92 8.09 -0.45
N ASP A 217 2.33 6.91 -0.94
CA ASP A 217 1.58 5.66 -0.75
C ASP A 217 1.30 5.47 0.74
N ALA A 218 0.05 5.16 1.10
CA ALA A 218 -0.25 5.01 2.52
C ALA A 218 0.16 3.63 3.04
N PHE A 219 -0.17 2.58 2.30
CA PHE A 219 0.17 1.21 2.64
C PHE A 219 0.72 0.44 1.43
N ASP A 220 1.94 -0.08 1.55
CA ASP A 220 2.52 -1.09 0.67
C ASP A 220 2.42 -2.46 1.32
N VAL A 221 1.74 -3.43 0.69
CA VAL A 221 1.38 -4.68 1.35
C VAL A 221 1.99 -5.88 0.62
N THR A 222 2.77 -6.70 1.35
CA THR A 222 3.43 -7.92 0.83
C THR A 222 3.18 -9.17 1.67
N GLY A 223 2.32 -9.11 2.67
CA GLY A 223 2.12 -10.21 3.61
C GLY A 223 0.90 -11.08 3.32
N THR A 224 0.57 -11.93 4.30
CA THR A 224 -0.55 -12.86 4.23
C THR A 224 -1.55 -12.64 5.35
N ASN A 225 -2.86 -12.72 5.04
CA ASN A 225 -3.95 -12.48 5.99
C ASN A 225 -3.82 -11.13 6.69
N ILE A 226 -3.85 -10.07 5.90
CA ILE A 226 -3.78 -8.67 6.37
C ILE A 226 -5.13 -8.01 6.15
N LYS A 227 -5.63 -7.34 7.18
CA LYS A 227 -6.85 -6.55 7.14
C LYS A 227 -6.54 -5.10 7.44
N ILE A 228 -7.04 -4.19 6.60
CA ILE A 228 -6.95 -2.74 6.80
C ILE A 228 -8.38 -2.21 6.82
N LEU A 229 -8.80 -1.68 7.95
CA LEU A 229 -10.19 -1.35 8.22
C LEU A 229 -10.37 0.14 8.59
N ASN A 230 -11.42 0.76 8.09
CA ASN A 230 -11.90 2.10 8.50
C ASN A 230 -10.83 3.21 8.41
N SER A 231 -9.99 3.18 7.39
CA SER A 231 -8.89 4.15 7.27
C SER A 231 -9.31 5.40 6.51
N VAL A 232 -8.75 6.56 6.89
CA VAL A 232 -8.89 7.83 6.17
C VAL A 232 -7.54 8.19 5.56
N ILE A 233 -7.49 8.24 4.23
CA ILE A 233 -6.24 8.39 3.48
C ILE A 233 -6.39 9.52 2.47
N PHE A 234 -5.65 10.60 2.66
CA PHE A 234 -5.52 11.70 1.71
C PHE A 234 -4.07 11.80 1.29
N ASN A 235 -3.79 11.41 0.04
CA ASN A 235 -2.42 11.26 -0.45
C ASN A 235 -2.31 11.54 -1.95
N GLY A 236 -1.11 11.49 -2.50
CA GLY A 236 -0.82 11.72 -3.92
C GLY A 236 -0.27 10.48 -4.63
N ASP A 237 -0.51 9.28 -4.11
CA ASP A 237 -0.16 8.03 -4.76
C ASP A 237 -1.13 6.92 -4.28
N ASP A 238 -0.75 5.65 -4.34
CA ASP A 238 -1.64 4.56 -3.94
C ASP A 238 -2.08 4.69 -2.47
N ALA A 239 -3.37 4.61 -2.21
CA ALA A 239 -3.86 4.49 -0.84
C ALA A 239 -3.48 3.12 -0.26
N ILE A 240 -3.53 2.11 -1.10
CA ILE A 240 -2.96 0.79 -0.86
C ILE A 240 -2.36 0.25 -2.16
N ALA A 241 -1.11 -0.20 -2.10
CA ALA A 241 -0.43 -0.94 -3.15
C ALA A 241 -0.21 -2.39 -2.72
N VAL A 242 -1.01 -3.31 -3.27
CA VAL A 242 -0.83 -4.75 -3.02
C VAL A 242 0.23 -5.29 -3.95
N GLN A 243 1.35 -5.69 -3.40
CA GLN A 243 2.55 -6.06 -4.14
C GLN A 243 2.75 -7.58 -4.23
N SER A 244 3.70 -8.02 -5.05
CA SER A 244 4.03 -9.44 -5.20
C SER A 244 4.33 -10.11 -3.84
N GLY A 245 3.75 -11.30 -3.62
CA GLY A 245 3.82 -12.03 -2.37
C GLY A 245 2.65 -11.79 -1.41
N ALA A 246 1.71 -10.91 -1.78
CA ALA A 246 0.53 -10.65 -0.96
C ALA A 246 -0.60 -11.66 -1.23
N HIS A 247 -1.14 -12.23 -0.15
CA HIS A 247 -2.25 -13.19 -0.18
C HIS A 247 -3.26 -12.93 0.93
N ASP A 248 -4.55 -13.11 0.64
CA ASP A 248 -5.62 -12.97 1.64
C ASP A 248 -5.65 -11.57 2.27
N ILE A 249 -5.76 -10.53 1.44
CA ILE A 249 -5.78 -9.14 1.86
C ILE A 249 -7.22 -8.60 1.82
N LEU A 250 -7.63 -7.93 2.89
CA LEU A 250 -8.87 -7.19 2.98
C LEU A 250 -8.59 -5.72 3.27
N PHE A 251 -9.08 -4.83 2.41
CA PHE A 251 -9.18 -3.40 2.68
C PHE A 251 -10.67 -3.04 2.71
N GLU A 252 -11.18 -2.59 3.86
CA GLU A 252 -12.61 -2.40 4.03
C GLU A 252 -12.93 -1.15 4.83
N GLY A 253 -13.93 -0.43 4.34
CA GLY A 253 -14.38 0.81 4.95
C GLY A 253 -13.39 1.96 4.79
N GLY A 254 -13.88 3.16 4.96
CA GLY A 254 -13.04 4.36 4.97
C GLY A 254 -13.17 5.24 3.75
N THR A 255 -12.31 6.26 3.72
CA THR A 255 -12.30 7.29 2.70
C THR A 255 -10.91 7.49 2.15
N ILE A 256 -10.80 7.52 0.82
CA ILE A 256 -9.58 7.81 0.07
C ILE A 256 -9.80 9.09 -0.70
N GLY A 257 -8.78 9.97 -0.78
CA GLY A 257 -8.99 11.15 -1.60
C GLY A 257 -7.78 12.05 -1.83
N TYR A 258 -8.09 13.11 -2.57
CA TYR A 258 -7.26 14.27 -2.87
C TYR A 258 -5.96 13.93 -3.59
N GLN A 259 -6.10 13.55 -4.88
CA GLN A 259 -5.02 13.16 -5.81
C GLN A 259 -4.51 11.71 -5.63
N SER A 260 -5.21 10.89 -4.84
CA SER A 260 -4.85 9.49 -4.63
C SER A 260 -4.91 8.68 -5.93
N HIS A 261 -4.06 7.66 -6.00
CA HIS A 261 -4.13 6.62 -7.03
C HIS A 261 -4.99 5.41 -6.61
N GLY A 262 -5.74 5.53 -5.51
CA GLY A 262 -6.76 4.58 -5.08
C GLY A 262 -6.24 3.25 -4.57
N MET A 263 -7.00 2.19 -4.85
CA MET A 263 -6.74 0.83 -4.40
C MET A 263 -6.08 0.03 -5.53
N SER A 264 -4.77 -0.16 -5.44
CA SER A 264 -3.94 -0.74 -6.50
C SER A 264 -3.47 -2.15 -6.20
N ILE A 265 -3.48 -2.99 -7.23
CA ILE A 265 -2.68 -4.21 -7.31
C ILE A 265 -1.42 -3.87 -8.13
N GLY A 266 -0.26 -4.02 -7.52
CA GLY A 266 1.02 -3.79 -8.21
C GLY A 266 1.73 -2.48 -7.84
N SER A 267 2.78 -2.14 -8.61
CA SER A 267 3.11 -2.68 -9.94
C SER A 267 3.74 -4.08 -9.85
N LEU A 268 3.29 -5.00 -10.68
CA LEU A 268 3.78 -6.38 -10.70
C LEU A 268 4.74 -6.62 -11.89
N GLY A 269 5.72 -7.51 -11.71
CA GLY A 269 6.57 -7.97 -12.80
C GLY A 269 7.67 -7.01 -13.23
N GLN A 270 8.10 -6.07 -12.39
CA GLN A 270 9.23 -5.19 -12.66
C GLN A 270 10.54 -6.00 -12.81
N ASP A 271 10.76 -6.92 -11.89
CA ASP A 271 11.83 -7.91 -12.02
C ASP A 271 11.38 -9.06 -12.92
N GLN A 272 11.93 -9.12 -14.13
CA GLN A 272 11.59 -10.14 -15.12
C GLN A 272 12.04 -11.55 -14.74
N ALA A 273 12.99 -11.69 -13.82
CA ALA A 273 13.48 -12.98 -13.36
C ALA A 273 12.58 -13.59 -12.27
N SER A 274 11.73 -12.77 -11.66
CA SER A 274 10.87 -13.18 -10.55
C SER A 274 9.41 -13.33 -11.02
N PHE A 275 8.77 -14.41 -10.60
CA PHE A 275 7.34 -14.64 -10.85
C PHE A 275 6.52 -13.91 -9.78
N ALA A 276 5.80 -12.86 -10.18
CA ALA A 276 4.93 -12.11 -9.29
C ALA A 276 3.67 -12.93 -8.97
N ASN A 277 3.27 -12.99 -7.71
CA ASN A 277 2.09 -13.74 -7.29
C ASN A 277 1.27 -12.95 -6.27
N VAL A 278 -0.01 -12.73 -6.60
CA VAL A 278 -0.99 -12.05 -5.73
C VAL A 278 -2.30 -12.81 -5.81
N SER A 279 -2.94 -13.09 -4.65
CA SER A 279 -4.22 -13.78 -4.67
C SER A 279 -5.13 -13.45 -3.49
N ASN A 280 -6.46 -13.62 -3.72
CA ASN A 280 -7.50 -13.46 -2.70
C ASN A 280 -7.49 -12.04 -2.10
N ILE A 281 -7.65 -11.04 -2.95
CA ILE A 281 -7.64 -9.63 -2.54
C ILE A 281 -9.06 -9.08 -2.61
N LYS A 282 -9.48 -8.44 -1.54
CA LYS A 282 -10.78 -7.79 -1.49
C LYS A 282 -10.67 -6.34 -1.02
N PHE A 283 -11.22 -5.45 -1.82
CA PHE A 283 -11.49 -4.06 -1.47
C PHE A 283 -12.99 -3.89 -1.36
N ASN A 284 -13.50 -3.39 -0.23
CA ASN A 284 -14.91 -3.34 0.02
C ASN A 284 -15.35 -2.07 0.76
N ASP A 285 -16.50 -1.52 0.39
CA ASP A 285 -17.17 -0.41 1.10
C ASP A 285 -16.28 0.83 1.26
N VAL A 286 -15.69 1.32 0.16
CA VAL A 286 -14.78 2.45 0.16
C VAL A 286 -15.36 3.64 -0.59
N THR A 287 -15.18 4.83 -0.03
CA THR A 287 -15.49 6.10 -0.68
C THR A 287 -14.22 6.73 -1.22
N VAL A 288 -14.20 7.08 -2.51
CA VAL A 288 -13.05 7.67 -3.20
C VAL A 288 -13.43 9.05 -3.73
N ILE A 289 -12.66 10.09 -3.37
CA ILE A 289 -13.00 11.49 -3.63
C ILE A 289 -11.82 12.22 -4.28
N ASN A 290 -12.05 12.91 -5.40
CA ASN A 290 -11.03 13.74 -6.08
C ASN A 290 -9.72 12.97 -6.33
N ALA A 291 -9.82 11.74 -6.82
CA ALA A 291 -8.70 10.85 -7.01
C ALA A 291 -8.48 10.55 -8.51
N VAL A 292 -7.31 10.05 -8.86
CA VAL A 292 -7.06 9.59 -10.24
C VAL A 292 -7.74 8.27 -10.49
N TYR A 293 -7.60 7.33 -9.56
CA TYR A 293 -8.20 6.00 -9.67
C TYR A 293 -9.02 5.63 -8.43
N ALA A 294 -9.95 4.70 -8.60
CA ALA A 294 -10.55 4.00 -7.48
C ALA A 294 -10.06 2.55 -7.42
N ALA A 295 -10.27 1.77 -8.48
CA ALA A 295 -9.82 0.39 -8.62
C ALA A 295 -8.73 0.33 -9.70
N ARG A 296 -7.53 -0.10 -9.34
CA ARG A 296 -6.39 -0.10 -10.25
C ARG A 296 -5.64 -1.43 -10.26
N PHE A 297 -5.27 -1.90 -11.44
CA PHE A 297 -4.24 -2.92 -11.63
C PHE A 297 -3.14 -2.37 -12.53
N LYS A 298 -1.88 -2.62 -12.18
CA LYS A 298 -0.72 -2.20 -12.98
C LYS A 298 0.36 -3.28 -13.01
N SER A 299 0.80 -3.65 -14.20
CA SER A 299 1.95 -4.53 -14.38
C SER A 299 2.90 -4.04 -15.47
N TRP A 300 4.16 -4.39 -15.31
CA TRP A 300 5.22 -4.05 -16.25
C TRP A 300 5.17 -4.94 -17.48
N ILE A 301 5.48 -4.37 -18.64
CA ILE A 301 5.71 -5.13 -19.87
C ILE A 301 6.87 -6.10 -19.67
N GLY A 302 6.72 -7.33 -20.18
CA GLY A 302 7.70 -8.39 -20.04
C GLY A 302 7.83 -8.95 -18.62
N GLY A 303 6.94 -8.56 -17.71
CA GLY A 303 6.85 -9.16 -16.39
C GLY A 303 6.32 -10.59 -16.45
N GLN A 304 6.51 -11.35 -15.39
CA GLN A 304 5.95 -12.71 -15.24
C GLN A 304 5.17 -12.77 -13.94
N GLY A 305 4.03 -13.44 -13.95
CA GLY A 305 3.25 -13.59 -12.71
C GLY A 305 1.81 -13.96 -12.92
N LEU A 306 1.10 -14.02 -11.80
CA LEU A 306 -0.32 -14.27 -11.74
C LEU A 306 -0.96 -13.44 -10.63
N ALA A 307 -1.96 -12.65 -10.97
CA ALA A 307 -2.88 -12.03 -10.02
C ALA A 307 -4.25 -12.70 -10.16
N ARG A 308 -4.81 -13.22 -9.06
CA ARG A 308 -6.07 -13.96 -9.14
C ARG A 308 -6.99 -13.72 -7.96
N ASN A 309 -8.30 -13.88 -8.20
CA ASN A 309 -9.35 -13.72 -7.22
C ASN A 309 -9.26 -12.36 -6.53
N VAL A 310 -9.47 -11.31 -7.31
CA VAL A 310 -9.43 -9.92 -6.88
C VAL A 310 -10.82 -9.30 -7.03
N THR A 311 -11.32 -8.69 -5.98
CA THR A 311 -12.65 -8.08 -5.98
C THR A 311 -12.59 -6.66 -5.44
N TRP A 312 -13.15 -5.72 -6.18
CA TRP A 312 -13.54 -4.40 -5.70
C TRP A 312 -15.06 -4.36 -5.63
N SER A 313 -15.62 -4.09 -4.46
CA SER A 313 -17.07 -4.11 -4.24
C SER A 313 -17.55 -2.94 -3.39
N ASN A 314 -18.75 -2.44 -3.69
CA ASN A 314 -19.39 -1.34 -2.94
C ASN A 314 -18.53 -0.08 -2.92
N ILE A 315 -18.07 0.37 -4.09
CA ILE A 315 -17.19 1.52 -4.24
C ILE A 315 -18.00 2.76 -4.64
N ARG A 316 -17.87 3.83 -3.88
CA ARG A 316 -18.48 5.12 -4.18
C ARG A 316 -17.42 6.09 -4.67
N THR A 317 -17.61 6.67 -5.86
CA THR A 317 -16.67 7.60 -6.47
C THR A 317 -17.28 9.00 -6.56
N TYR A 318 -16.49 9.99 -6.15
CA TYR A 318 -16.85 11.40 -6.31
C TYR A 318 -15.69 12.10 -7.02
N ASN A 319 -15.91 12.52 -8.26
CA ASN A 319 -14.90 13.24 -9.05
C ASN A 319 -13.59 12.41 -9.20
N VAL A 320 -13.71 11.16 -9.67
CA VAL A 320 -12.57 10.26 -9.92
C VAL A 320 -12.29 10.19 -11.42
N THR A 321 -11.04 10.36 -11.83
CA THR A 321 -10.68 10.41 -13.25
C THR A 321 -10.92 9.06 -13.94
N PHE A 322 -10.43 7.98 -13.39
CA PHE A 322 -10.56 6.62 -13.90
C PHE A 322 -11.07 5.67 -12.82
N PRO A 323 -12.37 5.49 -12.67
CA PRO A 323 -12.92 4.63 -11.62
C PRO A 323 -12.41 3.19 -11.64
N ILE A 324 -12.30 2.59 -12.84
CA ILE A 324 -11.77 1.23 -13.04
C ILE A 324 -10.67 1.27 -14.09
N PHE A 325 -9.45 0.89 -13.71
CA PHE A 325 -8.28 0.99 -14.57
C PHE A 325 -7.39 -0.25 -14.46
N VAL A 326 -7.20 -0.95 -15.59
CA VAL A 326 -6.32 -2.12 -15.72
C VAL A 326 -5.31 -1.84 -16.81
N THR A 327 -4.02 -1.88 -16.50
CA THR A 327 -2.94 -1.74 -17.48
C THR A 327 -1.85 -2.79 -17.30
N GLN A 328 -1.30 -3.24 -18.43
CA GLN A 328 -0.12 -4.11 -18.49
C GLN A 328 1.07 -3.45 -19.18
N THR A 329 1.00 -2.15 -19.40
CA THR A 329 2.05 -1.34 -20.04
C THR A 329 2.67 -0.32 -19.07
N TYR A 330 2.63 -0.63 -17.76
CA TYR A 330 3.12 0.28 -16.72
C TYR A 330 4.60 0.59 -16.86
N PHE A 331 4.96 1.86 -16.64
CA PHE A 331 6.32 2.37 -16.62
C PHE A 331 6.48 3.50 -15.59
N ASN A 332 7.74 3.78 -15.19
CA ASN A 332 8.03 4.91 -14.31
C ASN A 332 8.01 6.23 -15.08
N GLN A 333 7.45 7.27 -14.49
CA GLN A 333 7.61 8.64 -14.98
C GLN A 333 9.11 9.02 -14.98
N GLY A 334 9.50 9.89 -15.91
CA GLY A 334 10.90 10.26 -16.11
C GLY A 334 11.71 9.24 -16.91
N SER A 335 11.07 8.18 -17.41
CA SER A 335 11.65 7.35 -18.46
C SER A 335 11.98 8.19 -19.70
N THR A 336 13.00 7.79 -20.44
CA THR A 336 13.40 8.55 -21.64
C THR A 336 12.26 8.59 -22.66
N GLN A 337 12.19 9.68 -23.45
CA GLN A 337 11.22 9.85 -24.53
C GLN A 337 11.15 8.60 -25.44
N THR A 338 12.32 8.00 -25.75
CA THR A 338 12.41 6.78 -26.56
C THR A 338 11.65 5.59 -25.99
N GLN A 339 11.55 5.48 -24.66
CA GLN A 339 10.78 4.42 -24.02
C GLN A 339 9.28 4.63 -24.19
N LEU A 340 8.84 5.88 -24.23
CA LEU A 340 7.44 6.24 -24.42
C LEU A 340 7.01 6.11 -25.89
N GLU A 341 7.83 6.59 -26.83
CA GLU A 341 7.58 6.52 -28.27
C GLU A 341 7.49 5.09 -28.79
N ASN A 342 8.18 4.17 -28.17
CA ASN A 342 8.14 2.74 -28.49
C ASN A 342 7.12 1.95 -27.65
N GLY A 343 6.11 2.62 -27.09
CA GLY A 343 5.08 1.99 -26.28
C GLY A 343 5.63 1.47 -24.96
N ALA A 344 6.42 2.27 -24.24
CA ALA A 344 7.05 1.93 -22.96
C ALA A 344 7.91 0.64 -22.94
N THR A 345 8.26 0.13 -24.10
CA THR A 345 8.72 -1.25 -24.27
C THR A 345 10.17 -1.38 -24.65
N SER A 346 10.92 -0.28 -24.75
CA SER A 346 12.28 -0.35 -25.24
C SER A 346 13.12 -1.35 -24.42
N GLY A 347 13.43 -2.45 -25.05
CA GLY A 347 14.30 -3.49 -24.51
C GLY A 347 13.64 -4.62 -23.73
N ARG A 348 12.29 -4.61 -23.58
CA ARG A 348 11.58 -5.72 -22.95
C ARG A 348 10.85 -6.56 -24.01
N PRO A 349 11.06 -7.89 -24.07
CA PRO A 349 10.29 -8.73 -24.97
C PRO A 349 8.83 -8.72 -24.52
N ASN A 350 7.93 -8.39 -25.43
CA ASN A 350 6.49 -8.32 -25.18
C ASN A 350 5.80 -9.71 -25.30
N ASN A 351 6.52 -10.78 -24.98
CA ASN A 351 6.04 -12.15 -25.08
C ASN A 351 5.69 -12.78 -23.72
N SER A 352 5.94 -12.07 -22.62
CA SER A 352 5.51 -12.46 -21.29
C SER A 352 4.74 -11.35 -20.60
N THR A 353 3.86 -11.71 -19.70
CA THR A 353 2.98 -10.79 -18.99
C THR A 353 2.56 -11.37 -17.64
N VAL A 354 2.11 -10.52 -16.73
CA VAL A 354 1.44 -10.95 -15.51
C VAL A 354 -0.02 -11.30 -15.87
N GLU A 355 -0.38 -12.56 -15.78
CA GLU A 355 -1.77 -13.00 -16.04
C GLU A 355 -2.72 -12.52 -14.96
N MET A 356 -3.94 -12.21 -15.33
CA MET A 356 -5.00 -11.76 -14.43
C MET A 356 -6.21 -12.69 -14.55
N HIS A 357 -6.59 -13.34 -13.45
CA HIS A 357 -7.71 -14.27 -13.42
C HIS A 357 -8.71 -13.89 -12.32
N ASP A 358 -10.00 -14.05 -12.60
CA ASP A 358 -11.09 -13.87 -11.63
C ASP A 358 -11.13 -12.47 -11.02
N PHE A 359 -11.07 -11.42 -11.84
CA PHE A 359 -11.23 -10.05 -11.38
C PHE A 359 -12.70 -9.64 -11.43
N LYS A 360 -13.16 -8.99 -10.34
CA LYS A 360 -14.55 -8.57 -10.21
C LYS A 360 -14.67 -7.13 -9.74
N TRP A 361 -15.54 -6.39 -10.41
CA TRP A 361 -15.94 -5.04 -10.03
C TRP A 361 -17.46 -5.04 -9.81
N GLU A 362 -17.89 -4.81 -8.57
CA GLU A 362 -19.30 -4.93 -8.19
C GLU A 362 -19.76 -3.67 -7.45
N ASN A 363 -20.94 -3.16 -7.80
CA ASN A 363 -21.59 -2.03 -7.12
C ASN A 363 -20.69 -0.77 -7.09
N PHE A 364 -20.29 -0.27 -8.24
CA PHE A 364 -19.65 1.02 -8.39
C PHE A 364 -20.70 2.09 -8.65
N THR A 365 -20.68 3.18 -7.88
CA THR A 365 -21.63 4.29 -8.05
C THR A 365 -20.91 5.62 -7.91
N GLY A 366 -21.32 6.62 -8.70
CA GLY A 366 -20.86 7.99 -8.54
C GLY A 366 -20.33 8.65 -9.81
N SER A 367 -19.44 9.66 -9.66
CA SER A 367 -19.07 10.54 -10.75
C SER A 367 -17.62 10.37 -11.24
N ILE A 368 -17.49 10.58 -12.56
CA ILE A 368 -16.22 10.64 -13.29
C ILE A 368 -15.81 12.11 -13.42
N ASN A 369 -14.54 12.41 -13.13
CA ASN A 369 -13.95 13.73 -13.32
C ASN A 369 -13.69 14.01 -14.80
N THR A 370 -14.51 14.83 -15.40
CA THR A 370 -14.41 15.19 -16.83
C THR A 370 -13.81 16.57 -17.06
N PHE A 371 -13.84 17.47 -16.05
CA PHE A 371 -13.42 18.86 -16.21
C PHE A 371 -11.93 19.10 -15.91
N GLN A 372 -11.38 18.36 -14.97
CA GLN A 372 -9.96 18.45 -14.57
C GLN A 372 -9.38 17.06 -14.34
N PRO A 373 -9.28 16.23 -15.40
CA PRO A 373 -8.81 14.86 -15.26
C PRO A 373 -7.34 14.81 -14.81
N GLY A 374 -7.00 13.75 -14.06
CA GLY A 374 -5.66 13.55 -13.52
C GLY A 374 -5.41 14.31 -12.22
N ASP A 375 -4.16 14.37 -11.81
CA ASP A 375 -3.71 14.93 -10.52
C ASP A 375 -2.64 16.01 -10.69
N GLY A 376 -2.28 16.33 -11.94
CA GLY A 376 -1.18 17.24 -12.22
C GLY A 376 0.22 16.63 -12.01
N SER A 377 0.34 15.34 -11.75
CA SER A 377 1.63 14.66 -11.56
C SER A 377 2.38 14.35 -12.86
N CYS A 378 1.72 14.46 -14.03
CA CYS A 378 2.32 14.12 -15.31
C CYS A 378 3.50 14.99 -15.67
N VAL A 379 4.64 14.36 -15.94
CA VAL A 379 5.89 14.98 -16.41
C VAL A 379 6.29 14.54 -17.81
N THR A 380 5.49 13.66 -18.42
CA THR A 380 5.71 13.11 -19.77
C THR A 380 4.50 13.37 -20.66
N SER A 381 4.69 13.38 -21.96
CA SER A 381 3.63 13.43 -22.96
C SER A 381 3.87 12.31 -23.98
N PRO A 382 2.96 11.34 -24.14
CA PRO A 382 1.72 11.20 -23.36
C PRO A 382 1.98 10.97 -21.88
N CYS A 383 0.97 11.27 -21.06
CA CYS A 383 1.01 10.96 -19.65
C CYS A 383 1.11 9.45 -19.42
N TRP A 384 1.72 9.03 -18.30
CA TRP A 384 1.93 7.62 -17.97
C TRP A 384 0.63 6.79 -17.94
N TYR A 385 -0.50 7.41 -17.69
CA TYR A 385 -1.80 6.72 -17.74
C TYR A 385 -2.44 6.71 -19.14
N ASN A 386 -1.89 7.42 -20.10
CA ASN A 386 -2.34 7.41 -21.49
C ASN A 386 -1.59 6.40 -22.37
N ALA A 387 -0.47 5.87 -21.90
CA ALA A 387 0.36 4.95 -22.70
C ALA A 387 -0.40 3.67 -23.04
N GLY A 388 -0.30 3.24 -24.29
CA GLY A 388 -0.94 2.02 -24.77
C GLY A 388 -2.43 2.16 -25.13
N LEU A 389 -3.05 3.31 -24.87
CA LEU A 389 -4.47 3.56 -25.13
C LEU A 389 -4.66 4.60 -26.25
N PRO A 390 -5.79 4.58 -26.96
CA PRO A 390 -6.19 5.68 -27.84
C PRO A 390 -6.37 6.98 -27.03
N ASP A 391 -6.55 8.10 -27.72
CA ASP A 391 -6.76 9.40 -27.07
C ASP A 391 -7.93 9.33 -26.08
N LEU A 392 -7.65 9.60 -24.80
CA LEU A 392 -8.63 9.56 -23.73
C LEU A 392 -9.66 10.69 -23.89
N GLN A 393 -10.92 10.35 -23.70
CA GLN A 393 -12.07 11.27 -23.82
C GLN A 393 -12.48 11.87 -22.47
N HIS A 394 -11.93 11.34 -21.36
CA HIS A 394 -12.27 11.72 -19.98
C HIS A 394 -13.72 11.43 -19.60
N THR A 395 -14.30 10.45 -20.25
CA THR A 395 -15.63 9.89 -19.95
C THR A 395 -15.53 8.43 -19.51
N GLU A 396 -14.32 7.89 -19.45
CA GLU A 396 -14.05 6.48 -19.21
C GLU A 396 -14.42 6.07 -17.79
N ALA A 397 -15.47 5.27 -17.67
CA ALA A 397 -15.83 4.56 -16.45
C ALA A 397 -14.91 3.34 -16.22
N VAL A 398 -14.56 2.67 -17.34
CA VAL A 398 -13.77 1.44 -17.34
C VAL A 398 -12.71 1.50 -18.42
N ILE A 399 -11.48 1.26 -18.02
CA ILE A 399 -10.33 1.04 -18.91
C ILE A 399 -9.76 -0.33 -18.62
N VAL A 400 -9.70 -1.19 -19.64
CA VAL A 400 -9.09 -2.52 -19.55
C VAL A 400 -8.09 -2.70 -20.67
N GLU A 401 -6.81 -2.74 -20.35
CA GLU A 401 -5.71 -2.98 -21.27
C GLU A 401 -5.03 -4.30 -20.94
N CYS A 402 -5.39 -5.35 -21.69
CA CYS A 402 -4.75 -6.66 -21.62
C CYS A 402 -3.65 -6.76 -22.66
N ASN A 403 -2.48 -7.26 -22.28
CA ASN A 403 -1.33 -7.34 -23.18
C ASN A 403 -1.56 -8.33 -24.33
N THR A 404 -2.26 -9.42 -24.06
CA THR A 404 -2.64 -10.44 -25.05
C THR A 404 -4.09 -10.87 -24.85
N ASN A 405 -4.68 -11.52 -25.86
CA ASN A 405 -6.02 -12.06 -25.78
C ASN A 405 -6.25 -13.10 -24.66
N SER A 406 -5.18 -13.62 -24.06
CA SER A 406 -5.25 -14.63 -23.00
C SER A 406 -4.80 -14.13 -21.64
N SER A 407 -4.29 -12.90 -21.53
CA SER A 407 -3.75 -12.39 -20.24
C SER A 407 -4.81 -11.96 -19.24
N CYS A 408 -6.06 -11.75 -19.70
CA CYS A 408 -7.21 -11.43 -18.85
C CYS A 408 -8.27 -12.53 -18.97
N GLN A 409 -8.59 -13.19 -17.86
CA GLN A 409 -9.51 -14.30 -17.85
C GLN A 409 -10.53 -14.18 -16.72
N ASN A 410 -11.78 -14.50 -17.03
CA ASN A 410 -12.89 -14.49 -16.08
C ASN A 410 -13.11 -13.14 -15.37
N PHE A 411 -13.01 -12.05 -16.13
CA PHE A 411 -13.36 -10.72 -15.64
C PHE A 411 -14.88 -10.57 -15.58
N ALA A 412 -15.35 -9.94 -14.51
CA ALA A 412 -16.78 -9.71 -14.32
C ALA A 412 -17.07 -8.32 -13.80
N THR A 413 -18.07 -7.65 -14.36
CA THR A 413 -18.64 -6.42 -13.81
C THR A 413 -20.10 -6.63 -13.45
N LYS A 414 -20.54 -5.98 -12.37
CA LYS A 414 -21.92 -6.03 -11.92
C LYS A 414 -22.33 -4.71 -11.29
N ASN A 415 -23.45 -4.16 -11.75
CA ASN A 415 -24.01 -2.93 -11.18
C ASN A 415 -23.01 -1.77 -11.17
N ILE A 416 -22.53 -1.37 -12.34
CA ILE A 416 -21.65 -0.22 -12.53
C ILE A 416 -22.54 0.96 -12.93
N GLN A 417 -22.70 1.93 -12.02
CA GLN A 417 -23.56 3.11 -12.16
C GLN A 417 -22.71 4.38 -12.03
N LEU A 418 -21.92 4.64 -13.04
CA LEU A 418 -21.01 5.78 -13.12
C LEU A 418 -21.53 6.79 -14.14
N PHE A 419 -21.43 8.07 -13.83
CA PHE A 419 -21.85 9.16 -14.69
C PHE A 419 -20.77 10.23 -14.80
N THR A 420 -20.70 10.86 -15.95
CA THR A 420 -19.79 11.97 -16.21
C THR A 420 -20.33 13.26 -15.62
N GLN A 421 -19.46 14.16 -15.21
CA GLN A 421 -19.87 15.48 -14.68
C GLN A 421 -20.42 16.42 -15.76
N ASN A 422 -20.09 16.19 -17.03
CA ASN A 422 -20.55 16.98 -18.17
C ASN A 422 -21.80 16.40 -18.85
N GLU A 423 -22.46 15.43 -18.20
CA GLU A 423 -23.70 14.79 -18.69
C GLU A 423 -23.54 14.00 -19.99
N GLU A 424 -22.32 13.77 -20.47
CA GLU A 424 -22.06 12.86 -21.59
C GLU A 424 -22.21 11.38 -21.12
N ALA A 425 -22.40 10.47 -22.06
CA ALA A 425 -22.47 9.05 -21.73
C ALA A 425 -21.12 8.59 -21.18
N ALA A 426 -21.14 7.88 -20.04
CA ALA A 426 -19.97 7.19 -19.55
C ALA A 426 -19.52 6.12 -20.55
N THR A 427 -18.23 5.98 -20.76
CA THR A 427 -17.67 5.10 -21.79
C THR A 427 -16.79 3.98 -21.19
N VAL A 428 -16.61 2.97 -22.01
CA VAL A 428 -15.67 1.85 -21.78
C VAL A 428 -14.69 1.84 -22.93
N VAL A 429 -13.42 1.67 -22.64
CA VAL A 429 -12.40 1.33 -23.63
C VAL A 429 -11.62 0.11 -23.17
N CYS A 430 -11.42 -0.84 -24.06
CA CYS A 430 -10.61 -2.01 -23.72
C CYS A 430 -9.82 -2.53 -24.93
N LEU A 431 -8.72 -3.23 -24.58
CA LEU A 431 -7.83 -3.92 -25.53
C LEU A 431 -7.69 -5.38 -25.12
N ASN A 432 -7.81 -6.28 -26.07
CA ASN A 432 -7.51 -7.71 -25.94
C ASN A 432 -8.29 -8.49 -24.84
N ALA A 433 -9.37 -7.92 -24.28
CA ALA A 433 -10.26 -8.68 -23.40
C ALA A 433 -11.37 -9.38 -24.21
N THR A 434 -11.16 -10.65 -24.55
CA THR A 434 -12.09 -11.38 -25.39
C THR A 434 -13.33 -11.85 -24.63
N ALA A 435 -14.51 -11.77 -25.24
CA ALA A 435 -15.77 -12.23 -24.64
C ALA A 435 -15.77 -13.73 -24.33
N GLU A 436 -15.03 -14.52 -25.11
CA GLU A 436 -14.90 -15.97 -24.90
C GLU A 436 -14.25 -16.29 -23.54
N LEU A 437 -13.20 -15.59 -23.18
CA LEU A 437 -12.51 -15.76 -21.89
C LEU A 437 -13.13 -14.94 -20.75
N ASN A 438 -13.98 -13.96 -21.08
CA ASN A 438 -14.59 -13.04 -20.12
C ASN A 438 -16.12 -12.93 -20.33
N PRO A 439 -16.88 -14.02 -20.20
CA PRO A 439 -18.31 -14.04 -20.53
C PRO A 439 -19.17 -13.17 -19.61
N SER A 440 -18.64 -12.75 -18.46
CA SER A 440 -19.31 -11.90 -17.48
C SER A 440 -18.74 -10.47 -17.43
N LEU A 441 -18.02 -10.05 -18.47
CA LEU A 441 -17.40 -8.73 -18.52
C LEU A 441 -18.42 -7.58 -18.41
N GLY A 442 -19.65 -7.80 -18.89
CA GLY A 442 -20.75 -6.86 -18.70
C GLY A 442 -20.81 -5.70 -19.70
N PHE A 443 -19.81 -5.58 -20.57
CA PHE A 443 -19.75 -4.61 -21.67
C PHE A 443 -19.03 -5.23 -22.87
N ASP A 444 -19.26 -4.66 -24.06
CA ASP A 444 -18.53 -5.04 -25.26
C ASP A 444 -17.08 -4.51 -25.20
N CYS A 445 -16.14 -5.32 -25.67
CA CYS A 445 -14.75 -4.92 -25.88
C CYS A 445 -14.41 -4.93 -27.38
N ARG A 446 -14.14 -3.77 -27.95
CA ARG A 446 -13.84 -3.61 -29.38
C ARG A 446 -12.51 -2.90 -29.59
N ASN A 447 -11.44 -3.51 -29.10
CA ASN A 447 -10.02 -3.12 -29.35
C ASN A 447 -9.78 -1.61 -29.55
N GLY A 448 -9.93 -0.85 -28.49
CA GLY A 448 -9.67 0.57 -28.49
C GLY A 448 -10.81 1.46 -29.00
N THR A 449 -11.96 0.87 -29.33
CA THR A 449 -13.16 1.65 -29.62
C THR A 449 -13.84 2.05 -28.32
N TYR A 450 -14.16 3.34 -28.16
CA TYR A 450 -14.96 3.85 -27.06
C TYR A 450 -16.42 3.46 -27.25
N LEU A 451 -16.97 2.75 -26.28
CA LEU A 451 -18.37 2.29 -26.29
C LEU A 451 -19.10 2.88 -25.08
N PRO A 452 -20.40 3.13 -25.18
CA PRO A 452 -21.20 3.46 -23.99
C PRO A 452 -21.14 2.32 -22.96
N LEU A 453 -21.07 2.70 -21.68
CA LEU A 453 -21.13 1.77 -20.54
C LEU A 453 -22.56 1.22 -20.38
#